data_f98b6d0fa04f5af54c7d52f8a89b47c2
#
_entry.id   f98b6d0fa04f5af54c7d52f8a89b47c2
#
_cell.length_a   1.000
_cell.length_b   1.000
_cell.length_c   1.000
_cell.angle_alpha   90.00
_cell.angle_beta   90.00
_cell.angle_gamma   90.00
#
_symmetry.space_group_name_H-M   'P 1'
#
loop_
_entity.id
_entity.type
_entity.pdbx_description
1 polymer ?
#
loop_
_entity_poly.entity_id
_entity_poly.type
_entity_poly.pdbx_seq_one_letter_code
_entity_poly.pdbx_strand_id
1 'polypeptide(L)'
;MAKRPGPISRRRALQGAGALAALPSLVFAQTAAAARPRLMQGVQSGDVGIDGVTLWSRADRPSRMIVEYATTESFSTMRRIEGPLALEATGFTSRLRLGELPPGQTIFYRVAYADPSAADATSDWVRGRFRTPLAAASDVSFVWSADTVGQGWGINPDIGGMTIYEAMRSLAPDFFVHCGDTIYADDPLASEKKLPDGRLWKNITTDAKSKVAESQAEFRGNHLYNFLDANLRRFNAEVPMIALWDDHDVVDNWYREKHLEEDSRYREKNVSVLARRAERAFREFMPL
;
A
#
# COMPACT_ATOMS: atom_id res chain seq x y z
N MET A 1 -55.18 50.15 12.19
CA MET A 1 -55.46 49.72 10.79
C MET A 1 -54.24 48.99 10.23
N ALA A 2 -54.27 47.68 10.21
CA ALA A 2 -53.18 46.88 9.70
C ALA A 2 -53.35 46.62 8.18
N LYS A 3 -52.35 46.95 7.38
CA LYS A 3 -52.33 46.68 5.91
C LYS A 3 -52.18 45.20 5.66
N ARG A 4 -53.11 44.61 4.90
CA ARG A 4 -53.00 43.23 4.36
C ARG A 4 -51.92 43.17 3.29
N PRO A 5 -51.08 42.11 3.25
CA PRO A 5 -50.14 41.96 2.18
C PRO A 5 -50.81 41.53 0.87
N GLY A 6 -50.38 42.11 -0.24
CA GLY A 6 -50.88 41.84 -1.59
C GLY A 6 -50.42 40.49 -2.15
N PRO A 7 -51.10 40.00 -3.21
CA PRO A 7 -50.85 38.66 -3.75
C PRO A 7 -49.45 38.53 -4.40
N ILE A 8 -48.75 37.43 -4.11
CA ILE A 8 -47.46 37.09 -4.68
C ILE A 8 -47.65 36.70 -6.16
N SER A 9 -46.92 37.37 -7.06
CA SER A 9 -47.02 37.10 -8.51
C SER A 9 -46.46 35.72 -8.86
N ARG A 10 -47.10 35.02 -9.82
CA ARG A 10 -46.70 33.70 -10.33
C ARG A 10 -45.24 33.63 -10.78
N ARG A 11 -44.61 34.74 -11.12
CA ARG A 11 -43.21 34.84 -11.55
C ARG A 11 -42.19 34.69 -10.38
N ARG A 12 -42.58 35.06 -9.16
CA ARG A 12 -41.74 34.87 -7.97
C ARG A 12 -41.81 33.45 -7.40
N ALA A 13 -42.92 32.74 -7.60
CA ALA A 13 -43.07 31.34 -7.20
C ALA A 13 -42.23 30.39 -8.07
N LEU A 14 -42.03 30.73 -9.36
CA LEU A 14 -41.19 29.94 -10.28
C LEU A 14 -39.69 30.16 -10.08
N GLN A 15 -39.24 31.29 -9.54
CA GLN A 15 -37.83 31.53 -9.21
C GLN A 15 -37.39 30.83 -7.92
N GLY A 16 -38.30 30.51 -7.02
CA GLY A 16 -38.01 29.71 -5.82
C GLY A 16 -37.95 28.22 -6.07
N ALA A 17 -38.63 27.69 -7.10
CA ALA A 17 -38.64 26.26 -7.42
C ALA A 17 -37.41 25.80 -8.19
N GLY A 18 -36.69 26.69 -8.90
CA GLY A 18 -35.49 26.37 -9.64
C GLY A 18 -34.25 26.12 -8.77
N ALA A 19 -34.21 26.68 -7.55
CA ALA A 19 -33.05 26.51 -6.66
C ALA A 19 -33.09 25.20 -5.84
N LEU A 20 -34.28 24.61 -5.67
CA LEU A 20 -34.45 23.36 -4.91
C LEU A 20 -34.22 22.09 -5.74
N ALA A 21 -34.31 22.18 -7.07
CA ALA A 21 -34.11 21.06 -7.95
C ALA A 21 -32.59 20.73 -8.25
N ALA A 22 -31.69 21.71 -7.98
CA ALA A 22 -30.25 21.50 -8.20
C ALA A 22 -29.54 20.87 -6.98
N LEU A 23 -30.12 20.96 -5.79
CA LEU A 23 -29.50 20.45 -4.56
C LEU A 23 -29.40 18.91 -4.47
N PRO A 24 -30.36 18.09 -4.93
CA PRO A 24 -30.25 16.64 -4.87
C PRO A 24 -29.12 16.08 -5.75
N SER A 25 -28.88 16.68 -6.91
CA SER A 25 -27.88 16.18 -7.86
C SER A 25 -26.43 16.39 -7.36
N LEU A 26 -26.18 17.50 -6.68
CA LEU A 26 -24.86 17.78 -6.09
C LEU A 26 -24.58 16.88 -4.86
N VAL A 27 -25.60 16.59 -4.05
CA VAL A 27 -25.47 15.72 -2.89
C VAL A 27 -25.23 14.25 -3.35
N PHE A 28 -25.93 13.79 -4.38
CA PHE A 28 -25.74 12.45 -4.93
C PHE A 28 -24.37 12.30 -5.61
N ALA A 29 -23.88 13.30 -6.34
CA ALA A 29 -22.55 13.25 -6.97
C ALA A 29 -21.42 13.23 -5.93
N GLN A 30 -21.56 13.96 -4.84
CA GLN A 30 -20.57 14.04 -3.77
C GLN A 30 -20.55 12.76 -2.92
N THR A 31 -21.70 12.14 -2.64
CA THR A 31 -21.78 10.86 -1.97
C THR A 31 -21.27 9.72 -2.86
N ALA A 32 -21.56 9.72 -4.16
CA ALA A 32 -21.03 8.71 -5.09
C ALA A 32 -19.49 8.78 -5.23
N ALA A 33 -18.90 9.97 -5.29
CA ALA A 33 -17.45 10.14 -5.33
C ALA A 33 -16.76 9.70 -4.02
N ALA A 34 -17.39 9.91 -2.87
CA ALA A 34 -16.90 9.44 -1.56
C ALA A 34 -17.07 7.92 -1.37
N ALA A 35 -17.97 7.28 -2.12
CA ALA A 35 -18.25 5.84 -2.02
C ALA A 35 -17.25 4.95 -2.77
N ARG A 36 -16.46 5.50 -3.70
CA ARG A 36 -15.48 4.70 -4.48
C ARG A 36 -14.35 4.19 -3.60
N PRO A 37 -13.94 2.92 -3.73
CA PRO A 37 -12.73 2.42 -3.11
C PRO A 37 -11.51 3.23 -3.54
N ARG A 38 -10.47 3.27 -2.70
CA ARG A 38 -9.20 3.94 -3.00
C ARG A 38 -8.05 2.97 -2.88
N LEU A 39 -7.10 3.09 -3.79
CA LEU A 39 -5.87 2.32 -3.81
C LEU A 39 -4.71 3.29 -3.55
N MET A 40 -4.29 3.42 -2.28
CA MET A 40 -3.34 4.46 -1.85
C MET A 40 -1.90 3.95 -1.70
N GLN A 41 -1.72 2.65 -1.47
CA GLN A 41 -0.42 2.04 -1.21
C GLN A 41 0.31 1.58 -2.48
N GLY A 42 -0.29 1.82 -3.65
CA GLY A 42 0.29 1.35 -4.91
C GLY A 42 0.06 -0.13 -5.16
N VAL A 43 0.85 -0.69 -6.02
CA VAL A 43 0.85 -2.10 -6.40
C VAL A 43 2.24 -2.69 -6.21
N GLN A 44 2.32 -4.00 -5.99
CA GLN A 44 3.58 -4.74 -5.92
C GLN A 44 3.46 -6.02 -6.73
N SER A 45 4.60 -6.52 -7.19
CA SER A 45 4.73 -7.87 -7.71
C SER A 45 5.84 -8.61 -6.96
N GLY A 46 5.72 -9.92 -6.85
CA GLY A 46 6.74 -10.75 -6.21
C GLY A 46 6.59 -12.21 -6.58
N ASP A 47 7.48 -13.02 -6.07
CA ASP A 47 7.53 -14.45 -6.36
C ASP A 47 7.41 -14.73 -7.87
N VAL A 48 8.17 -13.95 -8.67
CA VAL A 48 8.15 -14.05 -10.13
C VAL A 48 8.85 -15.32 -10.58
N GLY A 49 8.12 -16.17 -11.28
CA GLY A 49 8.60 -17.40 -11.87
C GLY A 49 8.51 -17.36 -13.40
N ILE A 50 8.94 -18.46 -14.02
CA ILE A 50 8.96 -18.61 -15.48
C ILE A 50 7.56 -18.46 -16.11
N ASP A 51 6.51 -18.75 -15.35
CA ASP A 51 5.12 -18.82 -15.82
C ASP A 51 4.15 -17.99 -15.00
N GLY A 52 4.62 -17.32 -13.95
CA GLY A 52 3.70 -16.62 -13.05
C GLY A 52 4.34 -15.63 -12.11
N VAL A 53 3.48 -14.87 -11.45
CA VAL A 53 3.82 -13.81 -10.49
C VAL A 53 2.70 -13.65 -9.47
N THR A 54 3.02 -13.26 -8.27
CA THR A 54 2.03 -12.78 -7.29
C THR A 54 1.92 -11.27 -7.38
N LEU A 55 0.72 -10.76 -7.64
CA LEU A 55 0.39 -9.34 -7.57
C LEU A 55 -0.26 -9.03 -6.23
N TRP A 56 0.12 -7.90 -5.66
CA TRP A 56 -0.40 -7.39 -4.41
C TRP A 56 -0.91 -5.95 -4.55
N SER A 57 -1.96 -5.65 -3.82
CA SER A 57 -2.45 -4.29 -3.62
C SER A 57 -3.31 -4.19 -2.38
N ARG A 58 -3.68 -2.96 -2.00
CA ARG A 58 -4.51 -2.68 -0.83
C ARG A 58 -5.58 -1.64 -1.14
N ALA A 59 -6.82 -1.93 -0.71
CA ALA A 59 -7.91 -0.97 -0.72
C ALA A 59 -8.04 -0.22 0.62
N ASP A 60 -8.85 0.83 0.66
CA ASP A 60 -9.21 1.55 1.89
C ASP A 60 -10.43 0.96 2.61
N ARG A 61 -11.14 0.03 1.97
CA ARG A 61 -12.40 -0.56 2.45
C ARG A 61 -12.65 -1.94 1.83
N PRO A 62 -13.67 -2.70 2.31
CA PRO A 62 -14.08 -3.93 1.66
C PRO A 62 -14.39 -3.70 0.17
N SER A 63 -13.66 -4.38 -0.70
CA SER A 63 -13.80 -4.21 -2.15
C SER A 63 -13.14 -5.37 -2.91
N ARG A 64 -13.54 -5.56 -4.16
CA ARG A 64 -13.02 -6.63 -5.02
C ARG A 64 -11.86 -6.12 -5.85
N MET A 65 -10.73 -6.81 -5.78
CA MET A 65 -9.59 -6.55 -6.65
C MET A 65 -9.94 -6.87 -8.10
N ILE A 66 -9.55 -5.99 -9.01
CA ILE A 66 -9.64 -6.20 -10.46
C ILE A 66 -8.25 -6.00 -11.02
N VAL A 67 -7.78 -6.96 -11.80
CA VAL A 67 -6.49 -6.92 -12.47
C VAL A 67 -6.69 -6.98 -13.97
N GLU A 68 -6.03 -6.09 -14.69
CA GLU A 68 -5.85 -6.17 -16.14
C GLU A 68 -4.36 -6.24 -16.45
N TYR A 69 -3.99 -7.11 -17.40
CA TYR A 69 -2.60 -7.27 -17.80
C TYR A 69 -2.45 -7.55 -19.30
N ALA A 70 -1.31 -7.16 -19.84
CA ALA A 70 -0.98 -7.28 -21.26
C ALA A 70 0.53 -7.34 -21.46
N THR A 71 0.97 -7.78 -22.63
CA THR A 71 2.38 -7.69 -23.07
C THR A 71 2.71 -6.35 -23.73
N THR A 72 1.74 -5.44 -23.84
CA THR A 72 1.92 -4.10 -24.38
C THR A 72 1.41 -3.06 -23.38
N GLU A 73 2.10 -1.95 -23.27
CA GLU A 73 1.75 -0.86 -22.33
C GLU A 73 0.42 -0.19 -22.67
N SER A 74 0.00 -0.25 -23.96
CA SER A 74 -1.27 0.31 -24.41
C SER A 74 -2.50 -0.47 -23.94
N PHE A 75 -2.33 -1.70 -23.42
CA PHE A 75 -3.42 -2.60 -23.07
C PHE A 75 -4.40 -2.89 -24.21
N SER A 76 -3.93 -2.77 -25.48
CA SER A 76 -4.78 -2.99 -26.68
C SER A 76 -5.33 -4.41 -26.75
N THR A 77 -4.58 -5.39 -26.24
CA THR A 77 -5.01 -6.78 -26.08
C THR A 77 -4.72 -7.19 -24.66
N MET A 78 -5.68 -6.97 -23.77
CA MET A 78 -5.54 -7.25 -22.36
C MET A 78 -6.33 -8.49 -21.93
N ARG A 79 -5.87 -9.13 -20.86
CA ARG A 79 -6.67 -10.08 -20.06
C ARG A 79 -7.13 -9.38 -18.79
N ARG A 80 -8.36 -9.67 -18.36
CA ARG A 80 -8.96 -9.15 -17.13
C ARG A 80 -9.32 -10.31 -16.21
N ILE A 81 -8.98 -10.16 -14.93
CA ILE A 81 -9.28 -11.13 -13.89
C ILE A 81 -9.91 -10.41 -12.72
N GLU A 82 -10.98 -10.98 -12.18
CA GLU A 82 -11.48 -10.61 -10.87
C GLU A 82 -10.71 -11.37 -9.79
N GLY A 83 -10.03 -10.61 -8.95
CA GLY A 83 -9.24 -11.13 -7.84
C GLY A 83 -10.07 -11.31 -6.56
N PRO A 84 -9.39 -11.59 -5.44
CA PRO A 84 -10.05 -11.77 -4.15
C PRO A 84 -10.62 -10.47 -3.59
N LEU A 85 -11.47 -10.62 -2.56
CA LEU A 85 -11.96 -9.49 -1.77
C LEU A 85 -10.86 -9.00 -0.83
N ALA A 86 -10.64 -7.69 -0.83
CA ALA A 86 -9.92 -6.98 0.22
C ALA A 86 -10.87 -6.83 1.42
N LEU A 87 -10.53 -7.42 2.54
CA LEU A 87 -11.38 -7.44 3.73
C LEU A 87 -10.65 -6.83 4.93
N GLU A 88 -11.38 -6.31 5.89
CA GLU A 88 -10.80 -5.80 7.14
C GLU A 88 -9.95 -6.86 7.86
N ALA A 89 -10.40 -8.13 7.82
CA ALA A 89 -9.69 -9.24 8.40
C ALA A 89 -8.26 -9.42 7.86
N THR A 90 -7.98 -8.98 6.61
CA THR A 90 -6.66 -8.99 5.97
C THR A 90 -6.04 -7.60 5.85
N GLY A 91 -6.50 -6.62 6.65
CA GLY A 91 -6.03 -5.23 6.55
C GLY A 91 -6.35 -4.58 5.20
N PHE A 92 -7.40 -5.06 4.53
CA PHE A 92 -7.83 -4.66 3.17
C PHE A 92 -6.79 -4.97 2.08
N THR A 93 -5.84 -5.86 2.32
CA THR A 93 -4.90 -6.32 1.30
C THR A 93 -5.52 -7.43 0.44
N SER A 94 -5.08 -7.52 -0.79
CA SER A 94 -5.43 -8.57 -1.73
C SER A 94 -4.19 -9.04 -2.48
N ARG A 95 -4.10 -10.35 -2.74
CA ARG A 95 -3.05 -10.97 -3.55
C ARG A 95 -3.69 -11.85 -4.61
N LEU A 96 -3.16 -11.79 -5.82
CA LEU A 96 -3.60 -12.59 -6.94
C LEU A 96 -2.40 -13.21 -7.64
N ARG A 97 -2.35 -14.53 -7.73
CA ARG A 97 -1.38 -15.22 -8.56
C ARG A 97 -1.83 -15.17 -10.02
N LEU A 98 -1.03 -14.58 -10.89
CA LEU A 98 -1.15 -14.72 -12.34
C LEU A 98 -0.32 -15.92 -12.76
N GLY A 99 -0.91 -16.84 -13.52
CA GLY A 99 -0.24 -17.97 -14.12
C GLY A 99 -0.28 -17.92 -15.64
N GLU A 100 0.35 -18.92 -16.29
CA GLU A 100 0.36 -19.06 -17.75
C GLU A 100 0.87 -17.83 -18.50
N LEU A 101 1.88 -17.16 -17.92
CA LEU A 101 2.48 -15.98 -18.52
C LEU A 101 3.56 -16.42 -19.54
N PRO A 102 3.69 -15.70 -20.66
CA PRO A 102 4.75 -15.99 -21.63
C PRO A 102 6.13 -15.70 -21.01
N PRO A 103 7.12 -16.60 -21.16
CA PRO A 103 8.47 -16.40 -20.64
C PRO A 103 9.21 -15.29 -21.39
N GLY A 104 10.12 -14.59 -20.71
CA GLY A 104 10.98 -13.56 -21.27
C GLY A 104 10.26 -12.30 -21.75
N GLN A 105 9.05 -12.05 -21.27
CA GLN A 105 8.25 -10.91 -21.68
C GLN A 105 8.11 -9.86 -20.56
N THR A 106 8.05 -8.60 -20.94
CA THR A 106 7.55 -7.56 -20.04
C THR A 106 6.03 -7.64 -19.99
N ILE A 107 5.50 -7.79 -18.79
CA ILE A 107 4.06 -7.79 -18.52
C ILE A 107 3.72 -6.46 -17.87
N PHE A 108 2.83 -5.72 -18.51
CA PHE A 108 2.21 -4.52 -17.97
C PHE A 108 0.92 -4.92 -17.27
N TYR A 109 0.72 -4.46 -16.06
CA TYR A 109 -0.51 -4.71 -15.32
C TYR A 109 -1.06 -3.45 -14.71
N ARG A 110 -2.35 -3.47 -14.40
CA ARG A 110 -3.01 -2.44 -13.63
C ARG A 110 -4.03 -3.04 -12.69
N VAL A 111 -4.18 -2.43 -11.54
CA VAL A 111 -5.09 -2.87 -10.49
C VAL A 111 -6.08 -1.77 -10.19
N ALA A 112 -7.32 -2.13 -9.99
CA ALA A 112 -8.38 -1.31 -9.42
C ALA A 112 -9.19 -2.13 -8.43
N TYR A 113 -10.02 -1.45 -7.64
CA TYR A 113 -10.95 -2.07 -6.72
C TYR A 113 -12.38 -1.64 -7.04
N ALA A 114 -13.29 -2.59 -7.10
CA ALA A 114 -14.72 -2.35 -7.26
C ALA A 114 -15.45 -2.56 -5.93
N ASP A 115 -16.42 -1.70 -5.66
CA ASP A 115 -17.34 -1.90 -4.54
C ASP A 115 -18.26 -3.09 -4.85
N PRO A 116 -18.31 -4.13 -3.99
CA PRO A 116 -19.17 -5.29 -4.23
C PRO A 116 -20.67 -4.97 -4.26
N SER A 117 -21.08 -3.86 -3.66
CA SER A 117 -22.47 -3.40 -3.60
C SER A 117 -22.86 -2.44 -4.71
N ALA A 118 -21.87 -1.88 -5.44
CA ALA A 118 -22.07 -0.86 -6.47
C ALA A 118 -21.06 -1.08 -7.62
N ALA A 119 -21.42 -1.88 -8.61
CA ALA A 119 -20.54 -2.32 -9.70
C ALA A 119 -19.87 -1.17 -10.47
N ASP A 120 -20.50 0.01 -10.54
CA ASP A 120 -19.96 1.20 -11.20
C ASP A 120 -19.00 2.01 -10.31
N ALA A 121 -18.93 1.69 -9.01
CA ALA A 121 -18.03 2.35 -8.06
C ALA A 121 -16.66 1.66 -8.07
N THR A 122 -15.82 1.99 -9.04
CA THR A 122 -14.47 1.47 -9.19
C THR A 122 -13.44 2.56 -8.86
N SER A 123 -12.34 2.18 -8.19
CA SER A 123 -11.21 3.07 -7.93
C SER A 123 -10.51 3.48 -9.23
N ASP A 124 -9.63 4.47 -9.15
CA ASP A 124 -8.66 4.72 -10.22
C ASP A 124 -7.74 3.50 -10.39
N TRP A 125 -7.24 3.34 -11.63
CA TRP A 125 -6.28 2.30 -11.97
C TRP A 125 -4.88 2.69 -11.54
N VAL A 126 -4.18 1.78 -10.85
CA VAL A 126 -2.75 1.91 -10.56
C VAL A 126 -1.99 0.90 -11.39
N ARG A 127 -0.95 1.35 -12.09
CA ARG A 127 -0.16 0.56 -13.03
C ARG A 127 1.12 0.04 -12.39
N GLY A 128 1.56 -1.11 -12.89
CA GLY A 128 2.86 -1.69 -12.63
C GLY A 128 3.33 -2.49 -13.83
N ARG A 129 4.55 -3.00 -13.73
CA ARG A 129 5.16 -3.90 -14.72
C ARG A 129 6.14 -4.82 -14.04
N PHE A 130 6.41 -5.95 -14.67
CA PHE A 130 7.49 -6.86 -14.31
C PHE A 130 7.93 -7.61 -15.57
N ARG A 131 9.08 -8.30 -15.48
CA ARG A 131 9.53 -9.17 -16.56
C ARG A 131 9.50 -10.62 -16.08
N THR A 132 8.95 -11.51 -16.91
CA THR A 132 9.06 -12.95 -16.69
C THR A 132 10.46 -13.44 -17.08
N PRO A 133 11.07 -14.36 -16.33
CA PRO A 133 12.35 -14.96 -16.70
C PRO A 133 12.29 -15.64 -18.08
N LEU A 134 13.44 -15.74 -18.73
CA LEU A 134 13.55 -16.55 -19.93
C LEU A 134 13.44 -18.04 -19.55
N ALA A 135 12.91 -18.85 -20.46
CA ALA A 135 12.86 -20.31 -20.29
C ALA A 135 14.26 -20.96 -20.41
N ALA A 136 15.18 -20.29 -21.11
CA ALA A 136 16.60 -20.73 -21.23
C ALA A 136 17.49 -19.95 -20.25
N ALA A 137 18.65 -20.45 -19.95
CA ALA A 137 19.67 -19.80 -19.15
C ALA A 137 20.00 -18.40 -19.76
N SER A 138 20.03 -17.37 -18.92
CA SER A 138 20.34 -16.00 -19.31
C SER A 138 21.00 -15.28 -18.15
N ASP A 139 21.64 -14.16 -18.45
CA ASP A 139 22.11 -13.24 -17.41
C ASP A 139 20.92 -12.67 -16.63
N VAL A 140 21.13 -12.50 -15.35
CA VAL A 140 20.16 -11.98 -14.39
C VAL A 140 20.76 -10.78 -13.66
N SER A 141 20.04 -9.68 -13.60
CA SER A 141 20.40 -8.50 -12.84
C SER A 141 19.45 -8.33 -11.67
N PHE A 142 19.98 -8.23 -10.46
CA PHE A 142 19.15 -7.97 -9.29
C PHE A 142 19.81 -6.96 -8.35
N VAL A 143 19.00 -6.33 -7.54
CA VAL A 143 19.44 -5.49 -6.43
C VAL A 143 19.00 -6.13 -5.13
N TRP A 144 19.72 -5.84 -4.05
CA TRP A 144 19.39 -6.36 -2.73
C TRP A 144 19.66 -5.30 -1.66
N SER A 145 18.89 -5.34 -0.60
CA SER A 145 19.03 -4.49 0.58
C SER A 145 18.32 -5.16 1.76
N ALA A 146 18.56 -4.65 2.95
CA ALA A 146 17.81 -4.91 4.17
C ALA A 146 17.41 -3.57 4.79
N ASP A 147 16.82 -3.58 5.98
CA ASP A 147 16.69 -2.44 6.87
C ASP A 147 15.89 -1.26 6.28
N THR A 148 14.59 -1.40 6.24
CA THR A 148 13.71 -0.31 5.80
C THR A 148 13.17 0.49 6.98
N VAL A 149 13.65 1.71 7.17
CA VAL A 149 13.16 2.66 8.19
C VAL A 149 13.33 2.18 9.63
N GLY A 150 14.46 2.44 10.23
CA GLY A 150 14.74 2.07 11.61
C GLY A 150 15.79 2.93 12.29
N GLN A 151 16.05 2.66 13.56
CA GLN A 151 17.10 3.28 14.38
C GLN A 151 17.02 4.82 14.41
N GLY A 152 15.77 5.33 14.42
CA GLY A 152 15.48 6.77 14.40
C GLY A 152 15.53 7.41 13.00
N TRP A 153 15.78 6.63 11.93
CA TRP A 153 15.78 7.08 10.55
C TRP A 153 14.46 6.70 9.89
N GLY A 154 13.61 7.69 9.65
CA GLY A 154 12.33 7.52 8.95
C GLY A 154 12.33 8.22 7.60
N ILE A 155 11.16 8.29 6.98
CA ILE A 155 10.96 9.00 5.72
C ILE A 155 11.19 10.48 5.96
N ASN A 156 12.19 11.06 5.28
CA ASN A 156 12.50 12.49 5.33
C ASN A 156 12.09 13.16 4.02
N PRO A 157 11.01 13.97 4.03
CA PRO A 157 10.55 14.65 2.82
C PRO A 157 11.53 15.72 2.31
N ASP A 158 12.35 16.32 3.18
CA ASP A 158 13.27 17.40 2.80
C ASP A 158 14.38 16.92 1.84
N ILE A 159 14.66 15.60 1.83
CA ILE A 159 15.64 14.99 0.91
C ILE A 159 14.96 14.14 -0.18
N GLY A 160 13.64 14.21 -0.31
CA GLY A 160 12.88 13.45 -1.31
C GLY A 160 12.50 12.03 -0.89
N GLY A 161 12.48 11.74 0.40
CA GLY A 161 12.08 10.44 0.96
C GLY A 161 13.18 9.39 0.90
N MET A 162 12.81 8.13 0.69
CA MET A 162 13.73 6.98 0.61
C MET A 162 14.35 6.89 -0.80
N THR A 163 15.31 7.76 -1.09
CA THR A 163 15.92 7.94 -2.43
C THR A 163 16.65 6.70 -2.94
N ILE A 164 17.05 5.78 -2.06
CA ILE A 164 17.70 4.51 -2.44
C ILE A 164 16.80 3.66 -3.36
N TYR A 165 15.48 3.66 -3.15
CA TYR A 165 14.54 2.92 -3.99
C TYR A 165 14.47 3.49 -5.41
N GLU A 166 14.59 4.81 -5.57
CA GLU A 166 14.68 5.41 -6.91
C GLU A 166 16.03 5.09 -7.58
N ALA A 167 17.12 5.07 -6.82
CA ALA A 167 18.43 4.67 -7.34
C ALA A 167 18.42 3.20 -7.83
N MET A 168 17.87 2.29 -7.03
CA MET A 168 17.71 0.89 -7.41
C MET A 168 16.77 0.71 -8.61
N ARG A 169 15.65 1.45 -8.65
CA ARG A 169 14.72 1.40 -9.78
C ARG A 169 15.38 1.82 -11.11
N SER A 170 16.26 2.83 -11.06
CA SER A 170 16.96 3.34 -12.23
C SER A 170 17.91 2.34 -12.86
N LEU A 171 18.34 1.30 -12.13
CA LEU A 171 19.15 0.19 -12.64
C LEU A 171 18.32 -0.81 -13.46
N ALA A 172 16.99 -0.70 -13.43
CA ALA A 172 16.04 -1.61 -14.09
C ALA A 172 16.33 -3.10 -13.82
N PRO A 173 16.49 -3.53 -12.55
CA PRO A 173 16.80 -4.91 -12.22
C PRO A 173 15.63 -5.84 -12.54
N ASP A 174 15.94 -7.14 -12.77
CA ASP A 174 14.92 -8.15 -12.98
C ASP A 174 14.09 -8.43 -11.70
N PHE A 175 14.74 -8.33 -10.53
CA PHE A 175 14.07 -8.44 -9.23
C PHE A 175 14.87 -7.78 -8.10
N PHE A 176 14.23 -7.64 -6.96
CA PHE A 176 14.80 -7.15 -5.71
C PHE A 176 14.72 -8.21 -4.62
N VAL A 177 15.81 -8.38 -3.86
CA VAL A 177 15.83 -9.21 -2.65
C VAL A 177 15.86 -8.31 -1.43
N HIS A 178 14.78 -8.32 -0.64
CA HIS A 178 14.74 -7.68 0.67
C HIS A 178 15.15 -8.70 1.73
N CYS A 179 16.34 -8.51 2.30
CA CYS A 179 17.00 -9.49 3.17
C CYS A 179 16.59 -9.39 4.64
N GLY A 180 15.39 -8.90 4.94
CA GLY A 180 14.88 -8.79 6.30
C GLY A 180 14.78 -7.34 6.78
N ASP A 181 14.23 -7.13 7.97
CA ASP A 181 13.89 -5.84 8.53
C ASP A 181 13.06 -4.99 7.57
N THR A 182 11.99 -5.62 7.07
CA THR A 182 11.04 -4.94 6.18
C THR A 182 10.31 -3.82 6.92
N ILE A 183 10.24 -3.92 8.24
CA ILE A 183 9.81 -2.89 9.19
C ILE A 183 10.67 -2.96 10.45
N TYR A 184 10.71 -1.87 11.19
CA TYR A 184 11.23 -1.81 12.55
C TYR A 184 10.05 -1.66 13.50
N ALA A 185 9.44 -2.79 13.87
CA ALA A 185 8.22 -2.83 14.67
C ALA A 185 8.45 -2.41 16.13
N ASP A 186 9.68 -2.55 16.61
CA ASP A 186 10.14 -2.29 17.96
C ASP A 186 10.86 -0.95 18.14
N ASP A 187 11.01 -0.16 17.05
CA ASP A 187 11.75 1.10 17.08
C ASP A 187 10.84 2.30 16.76
N PRO A 188 10.32 2.98 17.80
CA PRO A 188 9.54 4.20 17.62
C PRO A 188 10.34 5.31 16.97
N LEU A 189 9.70 6.11 16.12
CA LEU A 189 10.31 7.24 15.44
C LEU A 189 9.93 8.57 16.12
N ALA A 190 10.94 9.31 16.57
CA ALA A 190 10.77 10.72 16.89
C ALA A 190 10.62 11.54 15.61
N SER A 191 9.97 12.71 15.69
CA SER A 191 9.81 13.62 14.55
C SER A 191 11.14 14.13 13.99
N GLU A 192 12.20 14.13 14.83
CA GLU A 192 13.53 14.61 14.47
C GLU A 192 14.62 13.74 15.09
N LYS A 193 15.72 13.58 14.36
CA LYS A 193 16.97 12.96 14.84
C LYS A 193 18.13 13.92 14.60
N LYS A 194 18.90 14.25 15.65
CA LYS A 194 20.10 15.10 15.53
C LYS A 194 21.25 14.30 14.92
N LEU A 195 21.86 14.85 13.89
CA LEU A 195 23.05 14.30 13.23
C LEU A 195 24.33 14.70 13.97
N PRO A 196 25.44 13.97 13.77
CA PRO A 196 26.73 14.31 14.40
C PRO A 196 27.24 15.72 14.05
N ASP A 197 26.90 16.24 12.87
CA ASP A 197 27.26 17.58 12.40
C ASP A 197 26.30 18.69 12.88
N GLY A 198 25.32 18.34 13.72
CA GLY A 198 24.34 19.26 14.29
C GLY A 198 23.10 19.50 13.44
N ARG A 199 23.04 19.03 12.19
CA ARG A 199 21.83 19.08 11.37
C ARG A 199 20.73 18.20 11.97
N LEU A 200 19.48 18.45 11.57
CA LEU A 200 18.34 17.67 11.97
C LEU A 200 17.86 16.82 10.79
N TRP A 201 17.70 15.54 11.02
CA TRP A 201 16.93 14.66 10.16
C TRP A 201 15.47 14.70 10.60
N LYS A 202 14.56 15.04 9.69
CA LYS A 202 13.14 15.14 9.98
C LYS A 202 12.43 13.89 9.50
N ASN A 203 11.59 13.33 10.36
CA ASN A 203 10.80 12.13 10.05
C ASN A 203 9.33 12.49 9.85
N ILE A 204 8.70 11.89 8.83
CA ILE A 204 7.25 11.71 8.88
C ILE A 204 6.98 10.80 10.08
N THR A 205 5.95 11.10 10.88
CA THR A 205 5.52 10.27 12.00
C THR A 205 4.08 9.80 11.80
N THR A 206 3.77 8.64 12.38
CA THR A 206 2.40 8.09 12.44
C THR A 206 2.18 7.47 13.81
N ASP A 207 0.92 7.26 14.20
CA ASP A 207 0.60 6.62 15.48
C ASP A 207 1.25 5.23 15.61
N ALA A 208 1.34 4.47 14.51
CA ALA A 208 1.97 3.16 14.50
C ALA A 208 3.49 3.20 14.76
N LYS A 209 4.15 4.35 14.50
CA LYS A 209 5.58 4.56 14.77
C LYS A 209 5.84 5.31 16.06
N SER A 210 4.83 5.58 16.90
CA SER A 210 4.98 6.30 18.16
C SER A 210 5.40 5.43 19.33
N LYS A 211 5.25 4.11 19.21
CA LYS A 211 5.62 3.10 20.21
C LYS A 211 5.97 1.77 19.54
N VAL A 212 6.47 0.81 20.32
CA VAL A 212 6.65 -0.58 19.86
C VAL A 212 5.31 -1.21 19.45
N ALA A 213 5.32 -2.01 18.39
CA ALA A 213 4.12 -2.67 17.91
C ALA A 213 3.78 -3.90 18.75
N GLU A 214 2.53 -4.00 19.19
CA GLU A 214 2.02 -5.11 19.97
C GLU A 214 0.77 -5.73 19.36
N SER A 215 -0.11 -4.92 18.80
CA SER A 215 -1.35 -5.38 18.17
C SER A 215 -1.17 -5.64 16.66
N GLN A 216 -2.09 -6.44 16.09
CA GLN A 216 -2.13 -6.66 14.64
C GLN A 216 -2.23 -5.35 13.84
N ALA A 217 -2.97 -4.38 14.35
CA ALA A 217 -3.14 -3.07 13.71
C ALA A 217 -1.83 -2.27 13.70
N GLU A 218 -1.03 -2.35 14.77
CA GLU A 218 0.25 -1.66 14.88
C GLU A 218 1.32 -2.27 13.96
N PHE A 219 1.40 -3.59 13.86
CA PHE A 219 2.26 -4.26 12.88
C PHE A 219 1.88 -3.88 11.44
N ARG A 220 0.59 -3.92 11.10
CA ARG A 220 0.09 -3.43 9.80
C ARG A 220 0.41 -1.96 9.57
N GLY A 221 0.31 -1.14 10.61
CA GLY A 221 0.62 0.29 10.58
C GLY A 221 2.10 0.57 10.28
N ASN A 222 3.02 -0.28 10.75
CA ASN A 222 4.44 -0.19 10.41
C ASN A 222 4.69 -0.45 8.93
N HIS A 223 4.07 -1.47 8.33
CA HIS A 223 4.13 -1.66 6.88
C HIS A 223 3.50 -0.49 6.12
N LEU A 224 2.33 0.01 6.57
CA LEU A 224 1.66 1.15 5.94
C LEU A 224 2.51 2.42 5.97
N TYR A 225 3.33 2.61 7.01
CA TYR A 225 4.26 3.72 7.09
C TYR A 225 5.21 3.75 5.90
N ASN A 226 5.81 2.63 5.54
CA ASN A 226 6.76 2.55 4.42
C ASN A 226 6.11 2.96 3.09
N PHE A 227 4.83 2.64 2.88
CA PHE A 227 4.07 3.04 1.70
C PHE A 227 3.70 4.53 1.65
N LEU A 228 4.03 5.34 2.65
CA LEU A 228 3.95 6.79 2.53
C LEU A 228 5.01 7.32 1.56
N ASP A 229 6.11 6.59 1.38
CA ASP A 229 7.19 6.97 0.48
C ASP A 229 6.83 6.72 -0.99
N ALA A 230 7.00 7.75 -1.82
CA ALA A 230 6.67 7.70 -3.24
C ALA A 230 7.71 6.90 -4.05
N ASN A 231 9.00 6.92 -3.64
CA ASN A 231 10.05 6.17 -4.33
C ASN A 231 9.84 4.68 -4.13
N LEU A 232 9.54 4.25 -2.88
CA LEU A 232 9.19 2.86 -2.59
C LEU A 232 7.99 2.39 -3.43
N ARG A 233 6.90 3.17 -3.47
CA ARG A 233 5.73 2.77 -4.26
C ARG A 233 6.04 2.63 -5.76
N ARG A 234 6.86 3.54 -6.33
CA ARG A 234 7.27 3.44 -7.75
C ARG A 234 8.16 2.23 -7.98
N PHE A 235 9.12 1.99 -7.08
CA PHE A 235 9.99 0.84 -7.14
C PHE A 235 9.19 -0.47 -7.11
N ASN A 236 8.30 -0.64 -6.13
CA ASN A 236 7.47 -1.83 -5.98
C ASN A 236 6.52 -2.09 -7.16
N ALA A 237 6.09 -1.04 -7.86
CA ALA A 237 5.24 -1.17 -9.05
C ALA A 237 5.99 -1.72 -10.27
N GLU A 238 7.33 -1.59 -10.32
CA GLU A 238 8.13 -1.92 -11.49
C GLU A 238 9.12 -3.07 -11.26
N VAL A 239 9.48 -3.37 -10.02
CA VAL A 239 10.50 -4.36 -9.67
C VAL A 239 9.90 -5.43 -8.77
N PRO A 240 9.84 -6.69 -9.25
CA PRO A 240 9.36 -7.81 -8.43
C PRO A 240 10.22 -8.02 -7.19
N MET A 241 9.60 -8.38 -6.08
CA MET A 241 10.26 -8.56 -4.80
C MET A 241 10.33 -10.04 -4.40
N ILE A 242 11.44 -10.41 -3.79
CA ILE A 242 11.61 -11.58 -2.93
C ILE A 242 11.89 -11.03 -1.55
N ALA A 243 11.04 -11.30 -0.56
CA ALA A 243 11.18 -10.75 0.78
C ALA A 243 11.41 -11.84 1.82
N LEU A 244 12.34 -11.57 2.69
CA LEU A 244 12.55 -12.28 3.95
C LEU A 244 12.11 -11.37 5.10
N TRP A 245 11.85 -11.93 6.26
CA TRP A 245 11.73 -11.17 7.49
C TRP A 245 12.98 -11.38 8.34
N ASP A 246 13.23 -10.47 9.29
CA ASP A 246 14.29 -10.62 10.28
C ASP A 246 13.77 -10.19 11.66
N ASP A 247 14.64 -9.96 12.59
CA ASP A 247 14.28 -9.80 14.00
C ASP A 247 13.45 -8.54 14.27
N HIS A 248 13.79 -7.38 13.70
CA HIS A 248 13.02 -6.14 13.89
C HIS A 248 11.62 -6.16 13.26
N ASP A 249 11.34 -7.08 12.36
CA ASP A 249 9.97 -7.34 11.91
C ASP A 249 9.08 -7.80 13.08
N VAL A 250 9.70 -8.30 14.18
CA VAL A 250 9.07 -8.74 15.43
C VAL A 250 9.55 -7.89 16.61
N VAL A 251 10.82 -8.05 16.99
CA VAL A 251 11.52 -7.36 18.09
C VAL A 251 13.02 -7.58 17.97
N ASP A 252 13.81 -6.55 18.24
CA ASP A 252 15.28 -6.55 18.21
C ASP A 252 15.88 -7.85 18.79
N ASN A 253 16.79 -8.45 18.03
CA ASN A 253 17.40 -9.74 18.35
C ASN A 253 16.36 -10.84 18.66
N TRP A 254 15.31 -10.94 17.87
CA TRP A 254 14.26 -11.92 18.05
C TRP A 254 14.76 -13.36 17.88
N TYR A 255 14.37 -14.18 18.80
CA TYR A 255 14.42 -15.64 18.72
C TYR A 255 13.26 -16.24 19.50
N ARG A 256 12.93 -17.49 19.25
CA ARG A 256 11.69 -18.12 19.72
C ARG A 256 11.49 -18.09 21.24
N GLU A 257 12.57 -18.24 22.00
CA GLU A 257 12.58 -18.30 23.47
C GLU A 257 12.88 -16.94 24.11
N LYS A 258 12.92 -15.86 23.33
CA LYS A 258 13.18 -14.51 23.87
C LYS A 258 12.12 -14.10 24.88
N HIS A 259 12.57 -13.50 25.96
CA HIS A 259 11.75 -12.98 27.06
C HIS A 259 11.71 -11.46 27.01
N LEU A 260 10.54 -10.88 27.34
CA LEU A 260 10.31 -9.44 27.35
C LEU A 260 9.91 -8.89 28.72
N GLU A 261 10.07 -9.68 29.80
CA GLU A 261 9.66 -9.33 31.16
C GLU A 261 10.30 -8.02 31.62
N GLU A 262 11.56 -7.80 31.28
CA GLU A 262 12.33 -6.60 31.67
C GLU A 262 12.16 -5.41 30.73
N ASP A 263 11.62 -5.60 29.53
CA ASP A 263 11.38 -4.52 28.59
C ASP A 263 10.05 -3.81 28.87
N SER A 264 10.12 -2.70 29.59
CA SER A 264 8.94 -1.91 29.99
C SER A 264 8.17 -1.28 28.82
N ARG A 265 8.74 -1.25 27.60
CA ARG A 265 8.06 -0.75 26.40
C ARG A 265 6.89 -1.64 25.99
N TYR A 266 6.96 -2.95 26.30
CA TYR A 266 5.94 -3.94 25.96
C TYR A 266 5.00 -4.24 27.12
N ARG A 267 3.70 -4.29 26.84
CA ARG A 267 2.66 -4.84 27.71
C ARG A 267 2.50 -6.34 27.45
N GLU A 268 2.54 -6.74 26.17
CA GLU A 268 2.57 -8.14 25.76
C GLU A 268 3.97 -8.71 25.98
N LYS A 269 4.10 -9.59 26.96
CA LYS A 269 5.39 -10.19 27.32
C LYS A 269 5.70 -11.48 26.56
N ASN A 270 4.69 -12.08 25.95
CA ASN A 270 4.84 -13.30 25.19
C ASN A 270 5.30 -13.00 23.74
N VAL A 271 6.58 -13.17 23.48
CA VAL A 271 7.18 -12.92 22.17
C VAL A 271 6.54 -13.77 21.07
N SER A 272 6.07 -14.97 21.37
CA SER A 272 5.39 -15.82 20.39
C SER A 272 4.04 -15.24 19.94
N VAL A 273 3.38 -14.43 20.77
CA VAL A 273 2.17 -13.69 20.37
C VAL A 273 2.53 -12.57 19.42
N LEU A 274 3.61 -11.82 19.72
CA LEU A 274 4.13 -10.77 18.85
C LEU A 274 4.55 -11.35 17.50
N ALA A 275 5.34 -12.42 17.50
CA ALA A 275 5.80 -13.09 16.28
C ALA A 275 4.65 -13.55 15.37
N ARG A 276 3.58 -14.13 15.94
CA ARG A 276 2.41 -14.50 15.11
C ARG A 276 1.68 -13.30 14.50
N ARG A 277 1.62 -12.18 15.23
CA ARG A 277 1.04 -10.92 14.71
C ARG A 277 1.93 -10.32 13.62
N ALA A 278 3.22 -10.29 13.83
CA ALA A 278 4.22 -9.84 12.88
C ALA A 278 4.20 -10.68 11.60
N GLU A 279 4.29 -12.02 11.71
CA GLU A 279 4.21 -12.94 10.58
C GLU A 279 2.94 -12.74 9.76
N ARG A 280 1.80 -12.58 10.43
CA ARG A 280 0.54 -12.31 9.77
C ARG A 280 0.58 -10.99 8.99
N ALA A 281 1.09 -9.91 9.60
CA ALA A 281 1.22 -8.62 8.92
C ALA A 281 2.19 -8.72 7.74
N PHE A 282 3.35 -9.37 7.92
CA PHE A 282 4.32 -9.61 6.84
C PHE A 282 3.65 -10.33 5.66
N ARG A 283 2.95 -11.45 5.93
CA ARG A 283 2.25 -12.20 4.87
C ARG A 283 1.12 -11.39 4.22
N GLU A 284 0.48 -10.47 4.95
CA GLU A 284 -0.56 -9.59 4.41
C GLU A 284 0.02 -8.51 3.49
N PHE A 285 1.23 -8.03 3.75
CA PHE A 285 1.82 -6.88 3.06
C PHE A 285 2.89 -7.23 2.01
N MET A 286 3.42 -8.44 2.02
CA MET A 286 4.40 -8.89 1.02
C MET A 286 3.71 -9.64 -0.12
N PRO A 287 4.22 -9.48 -1.36
CA PRO A 287 3.68 -10.14 -2.56
C PRO A 287 4.21 -11.59 -2.70
N LEU A 288 3.93 -12.45 -1.70
CA LEU A 288 4.42 -13.84 -1.58
C LEU A 288 3.33 -14.85 -1.91
#